data_209539522cefe829758a8b54e2cf27be
#
_entry.id   209539522cefe829758a8b54e2cf27be
#
_cell.length_a   1.000
_cell.length_b   1.000
_cell.length_c   1.000
_cell.angle_alpha   90.00
_cell.angle_beta   90.00
_cell.angle_gamma   90.00
#
_symmetry.space_group_name_H-M   'P 1'
#
loop_
_entity.id
_entity.type
_entity.pdbx_description
1 polymer ?
#
loop_
_entity_poly.entity_id
_entity_poly.type
_entity_poly.pdbx_seq_one_letter_code
_entity_poly.pdbx_strand_id
1 'polypeptide(L)'
;MSCPREGRERAEHYIIGPYGLLSENSRGRLTPEDECCIRTCFQRDIDRITHSKSFRRLKHKTQVFLQPEGDHYRTRLTHTLEVSRLARTVARALALNEDLAEAIALGHDLGHTPFGHAGERALAKIYPGGFKHYEQSLRVVDILERDGRGLNLCYETRMGILHHTHGAPDDTPEAVAVRLCDRIAYVNHDLDDSIRDRKSTRLNSSHLEQSRMPSSA
;
A
#
# COMPACT_ATOMS: atom_id res chain seq x y z
N MET A 1 34.79 -12.99 -6.27
CA MET A 1 33.53 -12.80 -7.03
C MET A 1 32.87 -11.55 -6.50
N SER A 2 32.46 -10.60 -7.34
CA SER A 2 31.72 -9.42 -6.90
C SER A 2 30.37 -9.84 -6.33
N CYS A 3 29.94 -9.19 -5.25
CA CYS A 3 28.64 -9.43 -4.63
C CYS A 3 27.51 -9.00 -5.62
N PRO A 4 26.50 -9.85 -5.90
CA PRO A 4 25.40 -9.48 -6.80
C PRO A 4 24.69 -8.16 -6.42
N ARG A 5 24.57 -7.84 -5.13
CA ARG A 5 24.07 -6.57 -4.63
C ARG A 5 24.87 -5.38 -5.19
N GLU A 6 26.18 -5.42 -5.07
CA GLU A 6 27.06 -4.34 -5.59
C GLU A 6 26.92 -4.14 -7.10
N GLY A 7 26.65 -5.22 -7.83
CA GLY A 7 26.34 -5.12 -9.26
C GLY A 7 25.03 -4.38 -9.53
N ARG A 8 24.00 -4.58 -8.69
CA ARG A 8 22.71 -3.89 -8.78
C ARG A 8 22.85 -2.41 -8.40
N GLU A 9 23.55 -2.11 -7.31
CA GLU A 9 23.81 -0.73 -6.86
C GLU A 9 24.60 0.05 -7.94
N ARG A 10 25.59 -0.56 -8.59
CA ARG A 10 26.25 0.06 -9.73
C ARG A 10 25.31 0.29 -10.91
N ALA A 11 24.36 -0.61 -11.18
CA ALA A 11 23.38 -0.43 -12.24
C ALA A 11 22.39 0.71 -11.93
N GLU A 12 22.07 0.95 -10.66
CA GLU A 12 21.23 2.08 -10.23
C GLU A 12 21.79 3.43 -10.72
N HIS A 13 23.10 3.64 -10.73
CA HIS A 13 23.73 4.86 -11.23
C HIS A 13 23.47 5.16 -12.73
N TYR A 14 23.10 4.15 -13.50
CA TYR A 14 22.75 4.30 -14.93
C TYR A 14 21.25 4.40 -15.17
N ILE A 15 20.43 3.90 -14.24
CA ILE A 15 18.98 3.78 -14.41
C ILE A 15 18.25 4.88 -13.65
N ILE A 16 18.75 5.23 -12.47
CA ILE A 16 18.13 6.22 -11.59
C ILE A 16 18.66 7.60 -11.96
N GLY A 17 17.74 8.53 -12.19
CA GLY A 17 18.04 9.91 -12.52
C GLY A 17 18.45 10.75 -11.30
N PRO A 18 18.74 12.03 -11.50
CA PRO A 18 19.34 12.89 -10.46
C PRO A 18 18.41 13.16 -9.25
N TYR A 19 17.13 12.85 -9.37
CA TYR A 19 16.15 13.05 -8.30
C TYR A 19 15.79 11.75 -7.58
N GLY A 20 16.11 10.60 -8.15
CA GLY A 20 15.82 9.30 -7.53
C GLY A 20 16.85 8.92 -6.48
N LEU A 21 16.45 8.18 -5.48
CA LEU A 21 17.32 7.76 -4.40
C LEU A 21 18.04 6.45 -4.75
N LEU A 22 19.36 6.48 -4.76
CA LEU A 22 20.18 5.26 -4.87
C LEU A 22 20.11 4.46 -3.58
N SER A 23 20.09 3.13 -3.67
CA SER A 23 20.04 2.23 -2.51
C SER A 23 21.23 2.42 -1.57
N GLU A 24 22.41 2.71 -2.11
CA GLU A 24 23.63 2.99 -1.33
C GLU A 24 23.55 4.30 -0.54
N ASN A 25 22.68 5.24 -0.92
CA ASN A 25 22.48 6.52 -0.26
C ASN A 25 21.37 6.47 0.82
N SER A 26 20.83 5.29 1.12
CA SER A 26 19.85 5.14 2.19
C SER A 26 20.44 5.56 3.54
N ARG A 27 19.63 6.25 4.34
CA ARG A 27 19.96 6.60 5.73
C ARG A 27 20.00 5.38 6.66
N GLY A 28 19.74 4.18 6.11
CA GLY A 28 19.86 2.93 6.80
C GLY A 28 18.65 2.57 7.67
N ARG A 29 18.88 1.66 8.59
CA ARG A 29 17.87 1.02 9.45
C ARG A 29 17.96 1.49 10.89
N LEU A 30 16.88 1.34 11.67
CA LEU A 30 16.89 1.66 13.11
C LEU A 30 17.93 0.82 13.86
N THR A 31 17.94 -0.49 13.58
CA THR A 31 18.92 -1.40 14.14
C THR A 31 19.91 -1.79 13.05
N PRO A 32 21.20 -1.47 13.21
CA PRO A 32 22.22 -1.89 12.26
C PRO A 32 22.24 -3.40 12.07
N GLU A 33 22.45 -3.86 10.85
CA GLU A 33 22.55 -5.28 10.50
C GLU A 33 23.43 -5.46 9.27
N ASP A 34 23.97 -6.67 9.11
CA ASP A 34 24.81 -7.02 7.96
C ASP A 34 24.02 -6.87 6.64
N GLU A 35 24.72 -6.37 5.64
CA GLU A 35 24.16 -6.23 4.29
C GLU A 35 23.96 -7.60 3.63
N CYS A 36 22.90 -7.69 2.83
CA CYS A 36 22.66 -8.89 2.04
C CYS A 36 23.57 -8.90 0.81
N CYS A 37 24.22 -10.03 0.52
CA CYS A 37 25.08 -10.13 -0.66
C CYS A 37 24.29 -10.19 -1.99
N ILE A 38 22.96 -10.40 -1.96
CA ILE A 38 22.15 -10.58 -3.16
C ILE A 38 21.26 -9.37 -3.44
N ARG A 39 20.61 -8.79 -2.39
CA ARG A 39 19.55 -7.80 -2.48
C ARG A 39 20.01 -6.44 -1.99
N THR A 40 19.58 -5.38 -2.66
CA THR A 40 19.70 -4.00 -2.15
C THR A 40 18.88 -3.82 -0.86
N CYS A 41 19.08 -2.72 -0.17
CA CYS A 41 18.38 -2.44 1.09
C CYS A 41 16.85 -2.36 0.90
N PHE A 42 16.37 -1.74 -0.21
CA PHE A 42 14.93 -1.63 -0.50
C PHE A 42 14.31 -2.93 -0.96
N GLN A 43 15.04 -3.78 -1.71
CA GLN A 43 14.58 -5.14 -2.03
C GLN A 43 14.37 -5.99 -0.76
N ARG A 44 15.24 -5.83 0.24
CA ARG A 44 15.02 -6.48 1.54
C ARG A 44 13.77 -5.98 2.25
N ASP A 45 13.44 -4.69 2.10
CA ASP A 45 12.23 -4.11 2.68
C ASP A 45 10.96 -4.68 2.03
N ILE A 46 10.94 -4.82 0.70
CA ILE A 46 9.85 -5.48 -0.04
C ILE A 46 9.61 -6.89 0.52
N ASP A 47 10.68 -7.70 0.65
CA ASP A 47 10.55 -9.06 1.18
C ASP A 47 10.02 -9.06 2.63
N ARG A 48 10.53 -8.17 3.48
CA ARG A 48 10.09 -8.09 4.88
C ARG A 48 8.62 -7.72 5.01
N ILE A 49 8.14 -6.79 4.19
CA ILE A 49 6.75 -6.38 4.16
C ILE A 49 5.86 -7.53 3.66
N THR A 50 6.19 -8.11 2.51
CA THR A 50 5.38 -9.17 1.88
C THR A 50 5.28 -10.43 2.72
N HIS A 51 6.33 -10.77 3.48
CA HIS A 51 6.33 -11.90 4.40
C HIS A 51 5.73 -11.62 5.79
N SER A 52 5.31 -10.37 6.07
CA SER A 52 4.71 -10.00 7.36
C SER A 52 3.32 -10.58 7.57
N LYS A 53 2.90 -10.73 8.82
CA LYS A 53 1.54 -11.15 9.17
C LYS A 53 0.52 -10.08 8.78
N SER A 54 0.88 -8.80 8.94
CA SER A 54 0.01 -7.67 8.63
C SER A 54 -0.28 -7.56 7.14
N PHE A 55 0.69 -7.84 6.27
CA PHE A 55 0.47 -7.86 4.82
C PHE A 55 -0.55 -8.94 4.42
N ARG A 56 -0.42 -10.16 4.94
CA ARG A 56 -1.40 -11.23 4.69
C ARG A 56 -2.80 -10.91 5.20
N ARG A 57 -2.92 -10.10 6.27
CA ARG A 57 -4.22 -9.67 6.81
C ARG A 57 -4.96 -8.69 5.91
N LEU A 58 -4.28 -8.00 4.98
CA LEU A 58 -4.92 -7.08 4.04
C LEU A 58 -5.98 -7.77 3.18
N LYS A 59 -5.86 -9.05 2.92
CA LYS A 59 -6.87 -9.82 2.18
C LYS A 59 -8.24 -9.88 2.87
N HIS A 60 -8.28 -9.71 4.19
CA HIS A 60 -9.50 -9.77 5.00
C HIS A 60 -10.02 -8.38 5.41
N LYS A 61 -9.44 -7.32 4.86
CA LYS A 61 -9.89 -5.95 5.07
C LYS A 61 -10.54 -5.44 3.80
N THR A 62 -11.79 -4.96 3.91
CA THR A 62 -12.51 -4.34 2.79
C THR A 62 -11.92 -2.97 2.46
N GLN A 63 -11.97 -2.60 1.17
CA GLN A 63 -11.50 -1.26 0.76
C GLN A 63 -12.54 -0.19 1.13
N VAL A 64 -13.73 -0.24 0.58
CA VAL A 64 -14.78 0.79 0.78
C VAL A 64 -16.12 0.16 1.16
N PHE A 65 -16.57 -0.88 0.46
CA PHE A 65 -17.86 -1.49 0.68
C PHE A 65 -17.79 -2.71 1.59
N LEU A 66 -18.76 -2.83 2.51
CA LEU A 66 -19.02 -4.06 3.24
C LEU A 66 -19.42 -5.12 2.22
N GLN A 67 -18.72 -6.22 2.22
CA GLN A 67 -18.84 -7.31 1.28
C GLN A 67 -20.28 -7.85 1.20
N PRO A 68 -21.09 -7.50 0.16
CA PRO A 68 -22.24 -8.32 -0.18
C PRO A 68 -21.75 -9.60 -0.88
N GLU A 69 -22.56 -10.63 -0.93
CA GLU A 69 -22.24 -11.93 -1.51
C GLU A 69 -21.69 -11.81 -2.95
N GLY A 70 -20.41 -12.18 -3.16
CA GLY A 70 -19.77 -12.21 -4.50
C GLY A 70 -18.24 -12.13 -4.48
N ASP A 71 -17.61 -12.73 -5.50
CA ASP A 71 -16.15 -12.89 -5.65
C ASP A 71 -15.40 -11.65 -6.15
N HIS A 72 -16.09 -10.55 -6.51
CA HIS A 72 -15.51 -9.46 -7.31
C HIS A 72 -15.12 -8.21 -6.51
N TYR A 73 -15.25 -8.22 -5.18
CA TYR A 73 -14.94 -7.05 -4.38
C TYR A 73 -13.45 -6.90 -4.09
N ARG A 74 -12.97 -5.67 -4.23
CA ARG A 74 -11.57 -5.33 -3.94
C ARG A 74 -11.30 -5.40 -2.44
N THR A 75 -10.27 -6.15 -2.10
CA THR A 75 -9.68 -6.16 -0.76
C THR A 75 -8.58 -5.10 -0.69
N ARG A 76 -8.15 -4.73 0.52
CA ARG A 76 -6.97 -3.86 0.68
C ARG A 76 -5.71 -4.49 0.09
N LEU A 77 -5.61 -5.80 0.06
CA LEU A 77 -4.48 -6.47 -0.58
C LEU A 77 -4.44 -6.20 -2.08
N THR A 78 -5.57 -6.33 -2.78
CA THR A 78 -5.62 -6.07 -4.23
C THR A 78 -5.35 -4.61 -4.54
N HIS A 79 -5.92 -3.68 -3.77
CA HIS A 79 -5.61 -2.25 -3.87
C HIS A 79 -4.11 -1.98 -3.68
N THR A 80 -3.49 -2.49 -2.63
CA THR A 80 -2.06 -2.34 -2.35
C THR A 80 -1.19 -2.82 -3.52
N LEU A 81 -1.54 -3.97 -4.14
CA LEU A 81 -0.83 -4.49 -5.30
C LEU A 81 -1.02 -3.59 -6.55
N GLU A 82 -2.22 -3.04 -6.76
CA GLU A 82 -2.49 -2.12 -7.87
C GLU A 82 -1.71 -0.80 -7.69
N VAL A 83 -1.70 -0.23 -6.48
CA VAL A 83 -0.88 0.96 -6.15
C VAL A 83 0.60 0.67 -6.41
N SER A 84 1.10 -0.48 -5.98
CA SER A 84 2.49 -0.89 -6.20
C SER A 84 2.83 -0.96 -7.69
N ARG A 85 1.95 -1.52 -8.51
CA ARG A 85 2.14 -1.59 -9.98
C ARG A 85 2.17 -0.21 -10.63
N LEU A 86 1.25 0.68 -10.24
CA LEU A 86 1.21 2.05 -10.71
C LEU A 86 2.46 2.82 -10.29
N ALA A 87 2.82 2.74 -9.01
CA ALA A 87 3.98 3.43 -8.46
C ALA A 87 5.29 3.02 -9.14
N ARG A 88 5.51 1.73 -9.38
CA ARG A 88 6.66 1.24 -10.15
C ARG A 88 6.68 1.76 -11.59
N THR A 89 5.53 1.80 -12.24
CA THR A 89 5.43 2.33 -13.61
C THR A 89 5.80 3.81 -13.66
N VAL A 90 5.30 4.60 -12.70
CA VAL A 90 5.62 6.04 -12.58
C VAL A 90 7.09 6.23 -12.20
N ALA A 91 7.60 5.46 -11.22
CA ALA A 91 9.00 5.54 -10.80
C ALA A 91 9.94 5.25 -11.99
N ARG A 92 9.67 4.20 -12.77
CA ARG A 92 10.44 3.89 -13.99
C ARG A 92 10.39 5.02 -15.02
N ALA A 93 9.22 5.59 -15.28
CA ALA A 93 9.03 6.67 -16.24
C ALA A 93 9.78 7.96 -15.83
N LEU A 94 9.93 8.19 -14.54
CA LEU A 94 10.61 9.36 -13.96
C LEU A 94 12.09 9.07 -13.59
N ALA A 95 12.61 7.88 -13.91
CA ALA A 95 13.94 7.44 -13.52
C ALA A 95 14.17 7.53 -12.00
N LEU A 96 13.18 7.16 -11.19
CA LEU A 96 13.24 7.02 -9.74
C LEU A 96 13.53 5.58 -9.33
N ASN A 97 13.78 5.34 -8.05
CA ASN A 97 14.02 4.00 -7.52
C ASN A 97 12.72 3.19 -7.44
N GLU A 98 12.55 2.21 -8.34
CA GLU A 98 11.36 1.35 -8.38
C GLU A 98 11.21 0.50 -7.12
N ASP A 99 12.32 0.00 -6.54
CA ASP A 99 12.29 -0.86 -5.38
C ASP A 99 11.86 -0.08 -4.13
N LEU A 100 12.28 1.18 -3.97
CA LEU A 100 11.82 2.05 -2.89
C LEU A 100 10.33 2.37 -3.06
N ALA A 101 9.91 2.73 -4.27
CA ALA A 101 8.50 3.01 -4.55
C ALA A 101 7.61 1.78 -4.25
N GLU A 102 8.05 0.58 -4.64
CA GLU A 102 7.35 -0.68 -4.35
C GLU A 102 7.27 -0.95 -2.84
N ALA A 103 8.39 -0.80 -2.11
CA ALA A 103 8.42 -1.02 -0.66
C ALA A 103 7.44 -0.11 0.08
N ILE A 104 7.41 1.19 -0.26
CA ILE A 104 6.48 2.15 0.33
C ILE A 104 5.03 1.76 -0.01
N ALA A 105 4.75 1.46 -1.29
CA ALA A 105 3.42 1.10 -1.76
C ALA A 105 2.88 -0.18 -1.09
N LEU A 106 3.72 -1.20 -0.87
CA LEU A 106 3.31 -2.42 -0.19
C LEU A 106 3.09 -2.21 1.32
N GLY A 107 3.75 -1.21 1.91
CA GLY A 107 3.71 -0.95 3.34
C GLY A 107 2.65 0.06 3.79
N HIS A 108 2.13 0.91 2.89
CA HIS A 108 1.35 2.09 3.28
C HIS A 108 0.08 1.77 4.10
N ASP A 109 -0.62 0.69 3.77
CA ASP A 109 -1.93 0.32 4.34
C ASP A 109 -1.89 -0.75 5.44
N LEU A 110 -0.71 -1.18 5.91
CA LEU A 110 -0.56 -2.27 6.89
C LEU A 110 -1.32 -2.02 8.20
N GLY A 111 -1.37 -0.77 8.64
CA GLY A 111 -2.04 -0.33 9.86
C GLY A 111 -3.52 0.01 9.71
N HIS A 112 -4.10 -0.11 8.52
CA HIS A 112 -5.49 0.24 8.31
C HIS A 112 -6.44 -0.66 9.09
N THR A 113 -7.55 -0.07 9.56
CA THR A 113 -8.57 -0.77 10.34
C THR A 113 -9.48 -1.65 9.47
N PRO A 114 -10.16 -2.67 10.03
CA PRO A 114 -11.35 -3.22 9.41
C PRO A 114 -12.38 -2.11 9.14
N PHE A 115 -13.14 -2.23 8.07
CA PHE A 115 -14.15 -1.23 7.64
C PHE A 115 -13.58 0.13 7.20
N GLY A 116 -12.32 0.15 6.75
CA GLY A 116 -11.69 1.32 6.14
C GLY A 116 -11.76 2.58 7.02
N HIS A 117 -12.02 3.73 6.41
CA HIS A 117 -12.12 5.01 7.13
C HIS A 117 -13.27 5.10 8.14
N ALA A 118 -14.33 4.27 7.99
CA ALA A 118 -15.39 4.22 9.01
C ALA A 118 -14.86 3.62 10.32
N GLY A 119 -14.08 2.53 10.24
CA GLY A 119 -13.39 1.94 11.39
C GLY A 119 -12.37 2.90 12.00
N GLU A 120 -11.62 3.61 11.18
CA GLU A 120 -10.66 4.63 11.63
C GLU A 120 -11.34 5.75 12.42
N ARG A 121 -12.44 6.33 11.89
CA ARG A 121 -13.23 7.35 12.61
C ARG A 121 -13.82 6.83 13.92
N ALA A 122 -14.27 5.59 13.95
CA ALA A 122 -14.80 4.96 15.17
C ALA A 122 -13.70 4.82 16.24
N LEU A 123 -12.54 4.29 15.87
CA LEU A 123 -11.39 4.15 16.78
C LEU A 123 -10.88 5.51 17.26
N ALA A 124 -10.80 6.50 16.38
CA ALA A 124 -10.35 7.85 16.74
C ALA A 124 -11.23 8.53 17.80
N LYS A 125 -12.51 8.15 17.88
CA LYS A 125 -13.43 8.65 18.95
C LYS A 125 -13.23 7.97 20.30
N ILE A 126 -12.80 6.71 20.28
CA ILE A 126 -12.73 5.87 21.51
C ILE A 126 -11.33 5.92 22.10
N TYR A 127 -10.29 5.96 21.25
CA TYR A 127 -8.91 5.94 21.70
C TYR A 127 -8.47 7.35 22.12
N PRO A 128 -7.99 7.58 23.35
CA PRO A 128 -7.70 8.91 23.89
C PRO A 128 -6.67 9.72 23.10
N GLY A 129 -5.74 9.05 22.39
CA GLY A 129 -4.72 9.68 21.55
C GLY A 129 -5.18 9.94 20.12
N GLY A 130 -6.45 9.59 19.77
CA GLY A 130 -6.89 9.51 18.40
C GLY A 130 -6.29 8.31 17.67
N PHE A 131 -6.75 8.03 16.46
CA PHE A 131 -6.26 6.93 15.64
C PHE A 131 -6.08 7.39 14.19
N LYS A 132 -4.91 7.12 13.63
CA LYS A 132 -4.59 7.39 12.23
C LYS A 132 -3.92 6.16 11.62
N HIS A 133 -4.43 5.70 10.49
CA HIS A 133 -3.94 4.46 9.88
C HIS A 133 -2.47 4.53 9.47
N TYR A 134 -1.97 5.67 9.01
CA TYR A 134 -0.58 5.84 8.62
C TYR A 134 0.40 5.80 9.82
N GLU A 135 0.03 6.38 10.96
CA GLU A 135 0.79 6.26 12.21
C GLU A 135 0.77 4.80 12.70
N GLN A 136 -0.37 4.14 12.58
CA GLN A 136 -0.49 2.72 12.90
C GLN A 136 0.29 1.84 11.92
N SER A 137 0.38 2.19 10.61
CA SER A 137 1.22 1.47 9.64
C SER A 137 2.68 1.54 10.05
N LEU A 138 3.18 2.72 10.44
CA LEU A 138 4.53 2.86 10.96
C LEU A 138 4.71 2.02 12.25
N ARG A 139 3.79 2.08 13.20
CA ARG A 139 3.84 1.28 14.42
C ARG A 139 3.86 -0.22 14.15
N VAL A 140 3.12 -0.69 13.14
CA VAL A 140 3.12 -2.09 12.71
C VAL A 140 4.51 -2.51 12.26
N VAL A 141 5.15 -1.75 11.37
CA VAL A 141 6.46 -2.11 10.81
C VAL A 141 7.60 -1.90 11.79
N ASP A 142 7.50 -0.94 12.71
CA ASP A 142 8.56 -0.63 13.67
C ASP A 142 8.51 -1.48 14.93
N ILE A 143 7.30 -1.87 15.36
CA ILE A 143 7.10 -2.45 16.70
C ILE A 143 6.35 -3.78 16.66
N LEU A 144 5.18 -3.85 16.01
CA LEU A 144 4.25 -4.95 16.25
C LEU A 144 4.60 -6.26 15.52
N GLU A 145 5.24 -6.18 14.38
CA GLU A 145 5.66 -7.37 13.64
C GLU A 145 6.81 -8.10 14.33
N ARG A 146 6.99 -9.38 13.97
CA ARG A 146 8.06 -10.24 14.50
C ARG A 146 8.11 -10.29 16.03
N ASP A 147 6.95 -10.44 16.64
CA ASP A 147 6.80 -10.58 18.09
C ASP A 147 7.42 -9.41 18.88
N GLY A 148 7.14 -8.19 18.44
CA GLY A 148 7.56 -6.95 19.11
C GLY A 148 8.89 -6.36 18.62
N ARG A 149 9.57 -7.01 17.64
CA ARG A 149 10.88 -6.54 17.14
C ARG A 149 10.79 -5.63 15.92
N GLY A 150 9.61 -5.58 15.30
CA GLY A 150 9.40 -4.85 14.06
C GLY A 150 10.08 -5.48 12.83
N LEU A 151 9.90 -4.85 11.68
CA LEU A 151 10.49 -5.30 10.41
C LEU A 151 11.90 -4.76 10.18
N ASN A 152 12.31 -3.72 10.90
CA ASN A 152 13.58 -3.03 10.75
C ASN A 152 13.80 -2.56 9.29
N LEU A 153 12.85 -1.75 8.79
CA LEU A 153 12.89 -1.20 7.43
C LEU A 153 13.85 0.00 7.35
N CYS A 154 14.27 0.35 6.13
CA CYS A 154 15.04 1.55 5.86
C CYS A 154 14.26 2.82 6.23
N TYR A 155 14.98 3.88 6.57
CA TYR A 155 14.39 5.15 6.97
C TYR A 155 13.41 5.69 5.92
N GLU A 156 13.79 5.66 4.66
CA GLU A 156 13.00 6.19 3.54
C GLU A 156 11.72 5.41 3.33
N THR A 157 11.77 4.08 3.44
CA THR A 157 10.57 3.22 3.38
C THR A 157 9.61 3.56 4.53
N ARG A 158 10.14 3.72 5.74
CA ARG A 158 9.35 4.04 6.94
C ARG A 158 8.69 5.42 6.82
N MET A 159 9.43 6.44 6.39
CA MET A 159 8.90 7.78 6.22
C MET A 159 7.88 7.85 5.08
N GLY A 160 8.14 7.16 3.96
CA GLY A 160 7.17 7.03 2.87
C GLY A 160 5.86 6.39 3.34
N ILE A 161 5.92 5.36 4.19
CA ILE A 161 4.73 4.76 4.81
C ILE A 161 4.01 5.75 5.73
N LEU A 162 4.74 6.50 6.55
CA LEU A 162 4.16 7.48 7.46
C LEU A 162 3.49 8.64 6.73
N HIS A 163 4.11 9.14 5.68
CA HIS A 163 3.70 10.37 5.01
C HIS A 163 2.80 10.16 3.78
N HIS A 164 2.41 8.92 3.47
CA HIS A 164 1.64 8.62 2.23
C HIS A 164 0.31 9.40 2.13
N THR A 165 -0.30 9.79 3.24
CA THR A 165 -1.57 10.52 3.25
C THR A 165 -1.37 12.03 3.06
N HIS A 166 -0.49 12.65 3.83
CA HIS A 166 -0.37 14.11 3.90
C HIS A 166 0.93 14.66 3.27
N GLY A 167 1.95 13.83 3.17
CA GLY A 167 3.27 14.24 2.72
C GLY A 167 4.05 15.05 3.77
N ALA A 168 5.37 15.14 3.54
CA ALA A 168 6.27 15.98 4.30
C ALA A 168 7.24 16.71 3.35
N PRO A 169 7.82 17.83 3.78
CA PRO A 169 8.73 18.63 2.92
C PRO A 169 9.99 17.87 2.49
N ASP A 170 10.41 16.90 3.27
CA ASP A 170 11.62 16.08 3.06
C ASP A 170 11.31 14.69 2.49
N ASP A 171 10.09 14.47 1.98
CA ASP A 171 9.73 13.24 1.31
C ASP A 171 10.58 13.01 0.06
N THR A 172 11.00 11.77 -0.17
CA THR A 172 11.65 11.40 -1.42
C THR A 172 10.66 11.49 -2.59
N PRO A 173 11.14 11.74 -3.82
CA PRO A 173 10.29 11.72 -5.01
C PRO A 173 9.51 10.41 -5.19
N GLU A 174 10.08 9.27 -4.77
CA GLU A 174 9.40 7.97 -4.75
C GLU A 174 8.19 7.98 -3.81
N ALA A 175 8.33 8.53 -2.61
CA ALA A 175 7.22 8.66 -1.65
C ALA A 175 6.11 9.55 -2.19
N VAL A 176 6.47 10.67 -2.84
CA VAL A 176 5.52 11.55 -3.53
C VAL A 176 4.80 10.80 -4.66
N ALA A 177 5.52 10.04 -5.48
CA ALA A 177 4.94 9.25 -6.57
C ALA A 177 3.96 8.21 -6.02
N VAL A 178 4.30 7.49 -4.95
CA VAL A 178 3.39 6.52 -4.31
C VAL A 178 2.12 7.19 -3.81
N ARG A 179 2.23 8.33 -3.11
CA ARG A 179 1.07 9.09 -2.62
C ARG A 179 0.11 9.50 -3.73
N LEU A 180 0.63 9.91 -4.89
CA LEU A 180 -0.18 10.25 -6.05
C LEU A 180 -0.83 9.02 -6.67
N CYS A 181 -0.09 7.92 -6.80
CA CYS A 181 -0.59 6.65 -7.32
C CYS A 181 -1.70 6.06 -6.46
N ASP A 182 -1.57 6.14 -5.13
CA ASP A 182 -2.61 5.71 -4.18
C ASP A 182 -3.92 6.50 -4.41
N ARG A 183 -3.84 7.83 -4.52
CA ARG A 183 -5.02 8.67 -4.82
C ARG A 183 -5.66 8.34 -6.17
N ILE A 184 -4.85 8.11 -7.21
CA ILE A 184 -5.34 7.73 -8.54
C ILE A 184 -6.05 6.37 -8.49
N ALA A 185 -5.43 5.39 -7.85
CA ALA A 185 -6.00 4.06 -7.67
C ALA A 185 -7.33 4.13 -6.91
N TYR A 186 -7.37 4.88 -5.80
CA TYR A 186 -8.57 5.07 -4.98
C TYR A 186 -9.74 5.64 -5.80
N VAL A 187 -9.51 6.76 -6.52
CA VAL A 187 -10.56 7.41 -7.31
C VAL A 187 -11.09 6.51 -8.43
N ASN A 188 -10.22 5.81 -9.15
CA ASN A 188 -10.62 4.90 -10.21
C ASN A 188 -11.41 3.70 -9.68
N HIS A 189 -10.99 3.16 -8.55
CA HIS A 189 -11.64 2.00 -7.94
C HIS A 189 -13.01 2.34 -7.39
N ASP A 190 -13.16 3.46 -6.68
CA ASP A 190 -14.44 3.90 -6.15
C ASP A 190 -15.44 4.21 -7.25
N LEU A 191 -14.96 4.78 -8.36
CA LEU A 191 -15.81 5.06 -9.53
C LEU A 191 -16.32 3.76 -10.17
N ASP A 192 -15.42 2.79 -10.40
CA ASP A 192 -15.78 1.48 -10.99
C ASP A 192 -16.77 0.71 -10.10
N ASP A 193 -16.51 0.67 -8.80
CA ASP A 193 -17.37 -0.03 -7.84
C ASP A 193 -18.74 0.65 -7.71
N SER A 194 -18.78 2.00 -7.73
CA SER A 194 -20.03 2.76 -7.70
C SER A 194 -20.88 2.57 -8.97
N ILE A 195 -20.25 2.45 -10.15
CA ILE A 195 -20.94 2.17 -11.41
C ILE A 195 -21.51 0.76 -11.42
N ARG A 196 -20.77 -0.21 -10.89
CA ARG A 196 -21.21 -1.62 -10.80
C ARG A 196 -22.36 -1.79 -9.83
N ASP A 197 -22.29 -1.15 -8.66
CA ASP A 197 -23.35 -1.19 -7.65
C ASP A 197 -24.66 -0.60 -8.19
N ARG A 198 -24.63 0.52 -8.89
CA ARG A 198 -25.80 1.09 -9.57
C ARG A 198 -26.39 0.16 -10.64
N LYS A 199 -25.57 -0.61 -11.36
CA LYS A 199 -26.04 -1.59 -12.35
C LYS A 199 -26.70 -2.78 -11.67
N SER A 200 -26.13 -3.30 -10.58
CA SER A 200 -26.71 -4.42 -9.82
C SER A 200 -28.04 -4.03 -9.17
N THR A 201 -28.15 -2.83 -8.60
CA THR A 201 -29.37 -2.31 -8.00
C THR A 201 -30.48 -2.13 -9.05
N ARG A 202 -30.16 -1.65 -10.27
CA ARG A 202 -31.13 -1.56 -11.37
C ARG A 202 -31.58 -2.91 -11.89
N LEU A 203 -30.69 -3.90 -11.99
CA LEU A 203 -31.05 -5.27 -12.40
C LEU A 203 -31.99 -5.92 -11.37
N ASN A 204 -31.72 -5.75 -10.08
CA ASN A 204 -32.58 -6.30 -9.03
C ASN A 204 -33.95 -5.62 -9.00
N SER A 205 -34.06 -4.32 -9.26
CA SER A 205 -35.34 -3.64 -9.35
C SER A 205 -36.16 -4.07 -10.57
N SER A 206 -35.55 -4.32 -11.73
CA SER A 206 -36.24 -4.83 -12.91
C SER A 206 -36.74 -6.27 -12.75
N HIS A 207 -36.05 -7.12 -12.01
CA HIS A 207 -36.54 -8.46 -11.67
C HIS A 207 -37.71 -8.45 -10.69
N LEU A 208 -37.75 -7.50 -9.76
CA LEU A 208 -38.87 -7.31 -8.84
C LEU A 208 -40.13 -6.76 -9.54
N GLU A 209 -39.97 -5.97 -10.59
CA GLU A 209 -41.12 -5.50 -11.41
C GLU A 209 -41.70 -6.62 -12.29
N GLN A 210 -40.87 -7.49 -12.86
CA GLN A 210 -41.32 -8.64 -13.65
C GLN A 210 -42.06 -9.71 -12.85
N SER A 211 -41.76 -9.85 -11.54
CA SER A 211 -42.44 -10.83 -10.67
C SER A 211 -43.79 -10.33 -10.14
N ARG A 212 -44.22 -9.10 -10.46
CA ARG A 212 -45.52 -8.51 -10.08
C ARG A 212 -46.55 -8.48 -11.18
N MET A 213 -46.40 -9.21 -12.28
CA MET A 213 -47.52 -9.36 -13.24
C MET A 213 -48.58 -10.27 -12.63
N PRO A 214 -49.85 -9.82 -12.50
CA PRO A 214 -50.92 -10.67 -12.05
C PRO A 214 -51.16 -11.76 -13.07
N SER A 215 -51.22 -13.00 -12.64
CA SER A 215 -51.79 -14.10 -13.45
C SER A 215 -53.26 -13.79 -13.65
N SER A 216 -53.61 -13.31 -14.83
CA SER A 216 -55.01 -13.21 -15.28
C SER A 216 -55.56 -14.62 -15.44
N ALA A 217 -56.60 -14.90 -14.68
CA ALA A 217 -57.45 -16.07 -14.78
C ALA A 217 -58.15 -16.15 -16.16
#